data_3940666abe6e2b3696976bd3333dbaf3
#
_entry.id   3940666abe6e2b3696976bd3333dbaf3
#
_cell.length_a   1.000
_cell.length_b   1.000
_cell.length_c   1.000
_cell.angle_alpha   90.00
_cell.angle_beta   90.00
_cell.angle_gamma   90.00
#
_symmetry.space_group_name_H-M   'P 1'
#
loop_
_entity.id
_entity.type
_entity.pdbx_description
1 polymer ?
#
loop_
_entity_poly.entity_id
_entity_poly.type
_entity_poly.pdbx_seq_one_letter_code
_entity_poly.pdbx_strand_id
1 'polypeptide(L)'
;MNEYIRVCPNCGREIKYKWKSDFLKASRKCSICKSCSASKYSIFKIGHHLNDSIVRNNSLDRLYTEISPQTLYWVGFIIADGSFYKNRFELSLSAKDKEHLERFASYISYSNNIVYRKNSNSYRLFFSNKQSIAAIMNYYNINYDKTYNPVNFDSYTHFNKELLLSLLIGIIDGDGSIQSNGSKRANIITITAHKNWKTFYAKLLSTLNIPIHISEVKGTNTITIRIYRREILLYIKHFIINNNLTVLERKWNIIKEN
;
A
#
# COMPACT_ATOMS: atom_id res chain seq x y z
N MET A 1 24.67 -51.11 -15.61
CA MET A 1 23.84 -49.92 -15.95
C MET A 1 24.73 -48.95 -16.71
N ASN A 2 24.36 -48.55 -17.92
CA ASN A 2 25.13 -47.56 -18.67
C ASN A 2 25.01 -46.16 -18.01
N GLU A 3 26.11 -45.66 -17.46
CA GLU A 3 26.18 -44.27 -16.98
C GLU A 3 26.36 -43.33 -18.17
N TYR A 4 25.48 -42.33 -18.30
CA TYR A 4 25.61 -41.28 -19.29
C TYR A 4 26.34 -40.10 -18.66
N ILE A 5 27.56 -39.82 -19.13
CA ILE A 5 28.45 -38.79 -18.53
C ILE A 5 28.66 -37.66 -19.54
N ARG A 6 28.58 -36.41 -19.05
CA ARG A 6 28.86 -35.20 -19.83
C ARG A 6 29.71 -34.25 -18.96
N VAL A 7 30.60 -33.52 -19.60
CA VAL A 7 31.39 -32.48 -18.94
C VAL A 7 30.64 -31.16 -18.92
N CYS A 8 30.65 -30.45 -17.79
CA CYS A 8 30.08 -29.11 -17.67
C CYS A 8 30.86 -28.11 -18.52
N PRO A 9 30.24 -27.38 -19.47
CA PRO A 9 30.96 -26.45 -20.33
C PRO A 9 31.53 -25.23 -19.56
N ASN A 10 31.08 -24.99 -18.33
CA ASN A 10 31.50 -23.83 -17.55
C ASN A 10 32.63 -24.10 -16.56
N CYS A 11 32.71 -25.30 -15.99
CA CYS A 11 33.72 -25.64 -14.95
C CYS A 11 34.44 -26.95 -15.13
N GLY A 12 34.23 -27.66 -16.25
CA GLY A 12 34.90 -28.93 -16.56
C GLY A 12 34.49 -30.14 -15.69
N ARG A 13 33.54 -29.96 -14.75
CA ARG A 13 33.12 -31.04 -13.85
C ARG A 13 32.22 -32.04 -14.56
N GLU A 14 32.42 -33.34 -14.29
CA GLU A 14 31.56 -34.40 -14.81
C GLU A 14 30.14 -34.32 -14.22
N ILE A 15 29.17 -34.56 -15.09
CA ILE A 15 27.73 -34.61 -14.75
C ILE A 15 27.22 -35.98 -15.19
N LYS A 16 26.76 -36.77 -14.25
CA LYS A 16 26.20 -38.11 -14.47
C LYS A 16 24.68 -38.05 -14.59
N TYR A 17 24.13 -38.76 -15.56
CA TYR A 17 22.70 -38.86 -15.82
C TYR A 17 22.25 -40.32 -15.69
N LYS A 18 21.14 -40.49 -15.00
CA LYS A 18 20.50 -41.82 -14.86
C LYS A 18 19.79 -42.25 -16.14
N TRP A 19 19.27 -41.26 -16.90
CA TRP A 19 18.45 -41.54 -18.09
C TRP A 19 19.09 -40.93 -19.35
N LYS A 20 19.04 -41.68 -20.46
CA LYS A 20 19.58 -41.27 -21.78
C LYS A 20 18.86 -40.01 -22.29
N SER A 21 17.53 -39.89 -22.05
CA SER A 21 16.73 -38.75 -22.46
C SER A 21 17.22 -37.45 -21.83
N ASP A 22 17.55 -37.47 -20.54
CA ASP A 22 18.02 -36.29 -19.81
C ASP A 22 19.43 -35.88 -20.25
N PHE A 23 20.29 -36.84 -20.49
CA PHE A 23 21.61 -36.63 -21.07
C PHE A 23 21.52 -35.95 -22.44
N LEU A 24 20.70 -36.46 -23.35
CA LEU A 24 20.54 -35.90 -24.70
C LEU A 24 19.94 -34.49 -24.64
N LYS A 25 18.94 -34.26 -23.79
CA LYS A 25 18.33 -32.96 -23.59
C LYS A 25 19.33 -31.94 -23.05
N ALA A 26 20.14 -32.33 -22.06
CA ALA A 26 21.16 -31.48 -21.48
C ALA A 26 22.31 -31.18 -22.42
N SER A 27 22.70 -32.17 -23.25
CA SER A 27 23.75 -32.03 -24.28
C SER A 27 23.32 -31.05 -25.39
N ARG A 28 22.09 -31.18 -25.89
CA ARG A 28 21.54 -30.27 -26.92
C ARG A 28 21.45 -28.80 -26.43
N LYS A 29 21.17 -28.59 -25.14
CA LYS A 29 21.06 -27.29 -24.53
C LYS A 29 22.38 -26.74 -23.99
N CYS A 30 23.48 -27.44 -24.13
CA CYS A 30 24.77 -27.10 -23.51
C CYS A 30 24.64 -26.71 -22.01
N SER A 31 23.78 -27.45 -21.29
CA SER A 31 23.42 -27.08 -19.90
C SER A 31 24.63 -27.16 -18.97
N ILE A 32 24.79 -26.18 -18.11
CA ILE A 32 25.80 -26.14 -17.04
C ILE A 32 25.40 -27.02 -15.85
N CYS A 33 26.34 -27.43 -14.99
CA CYS A 33 26.05 -28.23 -13.80
C CYS A 33 25.23 -27.41 -12.77
N LYS A 34 24.56 -28.10 -11.83
CA LYS A 34 23.77 -27.48 -10.79
C LYS A 34 24.55 -26.43 -9.98
N SER A 35 25.81 -26.70 -9.67
CA SER A 35 26.68 -25.79 -8.94
C SER A 35 26.96 -24.49 -9.72
N CYS A 36 27.28 -24.60 -11.02
CA CYS A 36 27.48 -23.43 -11.88
C CYS A 36 26.18 -22.67 -12.14
N SER A 37 25.05 -23.38 -12.25
CA SER A 37 23.74 -22.76 -12.36
C SER A 37 23.38 -22.00 -11.08
N ALA A 38 23.61 -22.58 -9.92
CA ALA A 38 23.37 -21.94 -8.62
C ALA A 38 24.28 -20.71 -8.43
N SER A 39 25.57 -20.81 -8.80
CA SER A 39 26.52 -19.69 -8.75
C SER A 39 26.10 -18.55 -9.70
N LYS A 40 25.71 -18.89 -10.94
CA LYS A 40 25.23 -17.90 -11.91
C LYS A 40 23.93 -17.22 -11.44
N TYR A 41 23.02 -17.99 -10.82
CA TYR A 41 21.80 -17.46 -10.20
C TYR A 41 22.08 -16.63 -8.94
N SER A 42 23.11 -16.99 -8.13
CA SER A 42 23.47 -16.21 -6.94
C SER A 42 24.13 -14.87 -7.32
N ILE A 43 25.00 -14.86 -8.33
CA ILE A 43 25.61 -13.61 -8.85
C ILE A 43 24.53 -12.72 -9.49
N PHE A 44 23.61 -13.30 -10.26
CA PHE A 44 22.49 -12.56 -10.83
C PHE A 44 21.51 -12.05 -9.75
N LYS A 45 21.23 -12.86 -8.72
CA LYS A 45 20.46 -12.41 -7.55
C LYS A 45 21.17 -11.34 -6.73
N ILE A 46 22.49 -11.44 -6.52
CA ILE A 46 23.27 -10.43 -5.79
C ILE A 46 23.29 -9.12 -6.59
N GLY A 47 23.53 -9.15 -7.90
CA GLY A 47 23.50 -7.97 -8.75
C GLY A 47 22.11 -7.33 -8.83
N HIS A 48 21.05 -8.12 -8.99
CA HIS A 48 19.67 -7.64 -8.95
C HIS A 48 19.25 -7.20 -7.54
N HIS A 49 19.66 -7.90 -6.48
CA HIS A 49 19.37 -7.50 -5.12
C HIS A 49 20.09 -6.22 -4.69
N LEU A 50 21.30 -5.96 -5.14
CA LEU A 50 22.03 -4.72 -4.82
C LEU A 50 21.38 -3.52 -5.53
N ASN A 51 21.09 -3.61 -6.83
CA ASN A 51 20.41 -2.53 -7.55
C ASN A 51 18.95 -2.38 -7.13
N ASP A 52 18.21 -3.48 -6.98
CA ASP A 52 16.82 -3.46 -6.52
C ASP A 52 16.70 -3.03 -5.05
N SER A 53 17.67 -3.34 -4.17
CA SER A 53 17.62 -2.91 -2.77
C SER A 53 17.94 -1.43 -2.61
N ILE A 54 18.86 -0.87 -3.39
CA ILE A 54 19.17 0.56 -3.37
C ILE A 54 17.99 1.38 -3.90
N VAL A 55 17.38 0.96 -5.00
CA VAL A 55 16.19 1.63 -5.56
C VAL A 55 14.95 1.41 -4.69
N ARG A 56 14.80 0.24 -4.06
CA ARG A 56 13.64 -0.07 -3.19
C ARG A 56 13.73 0.59 -1.81
N ASN A 57 14.93 0.77 -1.26
CA ASN A 57 15.10 1.41 0.05
C ASN A 57 14.74 2.90 0.01
N ASN A 58 14.94 3.57 -1.11
CA ASN A 58 14.66 5.01 -1.24
C ASN A 58 13.17 5.34 -1.42
N SER A 59 12.32 4.37 -1.77
CA SER A 59 10.94 4.68 -2.13
C SER A 59 9.95 4.64 -0.95
N LEU A 60 9.95 3.62 -0.10
CA LEU A 60 9.04 3.57 1.05
C LEU A 60 9.57 4.37 2.26
N ASP A 61 10.86 4.57 2.36
CA ASP A 61 11.50 5.26 3.49
C ASP A 61 11.01 6.71 3.62
N ARG A 62 10.66 7.36 2.50
CA ARG A 62 10.07 8.69 2.49
C ARG A 62 8.83 8.81 3.39
N LEU A 63 8.04 7.74 3.50
CA LEU A 63 6.81 7.73 4.29
C LEU A 63 7.04 7.87 5.80
N TYR A 64 8.26 7.63 6.31
CA TYR A 64 8.57 7.79 7.73
C TYR A 64 9.80 8.67 8.01
N THR A 65 10.55 9.07 6.99
CA THR A 65 11.67 10.01 7.13
C THR A 65 11.26 11.46 6.86
N GLU A 66 10.26 11.69 5.99
CA GLU A 66 9.77 13.01 5.63
C GLU A 66 8.34 13.21 6.15
N ILE A 67 8.20 13.65 7.40
CA ILE A 67 6.86 13.87 7.99
C ILE A 67 6.29 15.20 7.50
N SER A 68 5.20 15.11 6.75
CA SER A 68 4.48 16.25 6.17
C SER A 68 2.98 15.94 6.04
N PRO A 69 2.12 16.94 5.79
CA PRO A 69 0.72 16.68 5.49
C PRO A 69 0.52 15.67 4.36
N GLN A 70 1.29 15.78 3.27
CA GLN A 70 1.21 14.83 2.15
C GLN A 70 1.64 13.41 2.54
N THR A 71 2.65 13.27 3.40
CA THR A 71 3.07 11.95 3.92
C THR A 71 1.94 11.31 4.72
N LEU A 72 1.37 12.05 5.69
CA LEU A 72 0.30 11.53 6.55
C LEU A 72 -0.98 11.22 5.74
N TYR A 73 -1.26 11.98 4.69
CA TYR A 73 -2.32 11.65 3.74
C TYR A 73 -2.08 10.26 3.13
N TRP A 74 -0.89 10.00 2.57
CA TRP A 74 -0.57 8.70 1.98
C TRP A 74 -0.58 7.57 3.02
N VAL A 75 -0.13 7.84 4.24
CA VAL A 75 -0.22 6.85 5.34
C VAL A 75 -1.68 6.51 5.65
N GLY A 76 -2.55 7.50 5.75
CA GLY A 76 -4.00 7.29 5.92
C GLY A 76 -4.61 6.46 4.79
N PHE A 77 -4.24 6.77 3.54
CA PHE A 77 -4.67 6.04 2.36
C PHE A 77 -4.18 4.58 2.37
N ILE A 78 -2.94 4.33 2.79
CA ILE A 78 -2.37 2.99 2.96
C ILE A 78 -3.05 2.23 4.10
N ILE A 79 -3.39 2.89 5.20
CA ILE A 79 -4.16 2.29 6.31
C ILE A 79 -5.52 1.82 5.81
N ALA A 80 -6.17 2.55 4.92
CA ALA A 80 -7.43 2.15 4.30
C ALA A 80 -7.20 1.03 3.26
N ASP A 81 -6.65 1.36 2.10
CA ASP A 81 -6.59 0.51 0.90
C ASP A 81 -5.34 -0.38 0.79
N GLY A 82 -4.26 -0.09 1.54
CA GLY A 82 -3.02 -0.88 1.47
C GLY A 82 -3.19 -2.28 2.03
N SER A 83 -2.54 -3.25 1.42
CA SER A 83 -2.48 -4.64 1.90
C SER A 83 -1.07 -5.01 2.28
N PHE A 84 -0.88 -5.48 3.51
CA PHE A 84 0.40 -5.90 4.04
C PHE A 84 0.46 -7.42 4.17
N TYR A 85 1.52 -8.01 3.65
CA TYR A 85 1.86 -9.42 3.78
C TYR A 85 3.26 -9.53 4.37
N LYS A 86 3.64 -10.68 4.88
CA LYS A 86 4.92 -10.93 5.57
C LYS A 86 6.15 -10.32 4.86
N ASN A 87 6.18 -10.34 3.53
CA ASN A 87 7.31 -9.85 2.72
C ASN A 87 6.85 -8.97 1.55
N ARG A 88 5.63 -8.43 1.63
CA ARG A 88 5.05 -7.68 0.51
C ARG A 88 4.04 -6.65 1.01
N PHE A 89 4.13 -5.46 0.46
CA PHE A 89 3.08 -4.44 0.50
C PHE A 89 2.48 -4.31 -0.90
N GLU A 90 1.16 -4.20 -0.98
CA GLU A 90 0.42 -3.99 -2.22
C GLU A 90 -0.58 -2.85 -2.03
N LEU A 91 -0.63 -1.94 -3.01
CA LEU A 91 -1.70 -0.96 -3.14
C LEU A 91 -2.37 -1.19 -4.49
N SER A 92 -3.69 -1.43 -4.48
CA SER A 92 -4.47 -1.74 -5.69
C SER A 92 -5.69 -0.84 -5.76
N LEU A 93 -5.84 -0.10 -6.86
CA LEU A 93 -6.94 0.82 -7.07
C LEU A 93 -7.72 0.47 -8.33
N SER A 94 -9.01 0.82 -8.34
CA SER A 94 -9.85 0.71 -9.53
C SER A 94 -9.22 1.43 -10.73
N ALA A 95 -9.45 0.95 -11.95
CA ALA A 95 -8.91 1.55 -13.16
C ALA A 95 -9.24 3.04 -13.31
N LYS A 96 -10.38 3.50 -12.77
CA LYS A 96 -10.76 4.93 -12.75
C LYS A 96 -9.87 5.80 -11.86
N ASP A 97 -9.17 5.19 -10.91
CA ASP A 97 -8.29 5.88 -9.95
C ASP A 97 -6.79 5.62 -10.27
N LYS A 98 -6.47 5.17 -11.50
CA LYS A 98 -5.11 4.89 -11.95
C LYS A 98 -4.16 6.06 -11.71
N GLU A 99 -4.58 7.26 -12.09
CA GLU A 99 -3.78 8.49 -11.94
C GLU A 99 -3.40 8.74 -10.48
N HIS A 100 -4.30 8.46 -9.54
CA HIS A 100 -3.99 8.60 -8.12
C HIS A 100 -2.92 7.61 -7.66
N LEU A 101 -2.95 6.37 -8.18
CA LEU A 101 -1.89 5.38 -7.94
C LEU A 101 -0.55 5.81 -8.55
N GLU A 102 -0.56 6.46 -9.72
CA GLU A 102 0.63 7.03 -10.36
C GLU A 102 1.20 8.21 -9.56
N ARG A 103 0.35 9.06 -8.98
CA ARG A 103 0.76 10.14 -8.07
C ARG A 103 1.42 9.58 -6.80
N PHE A 104 0.87 8.52 -6.21
CA PHE A 104 1.52 7.82 -5.10
C PHE A 104 2.87 7.24 -5.51
N ALA A 105 2.94 6.54 -6.64
CA ALA A 105 4.17 5.97 -7.18
C ALA A 105 5.25 7.05 -7.38
N SER A 106 4.88 8.19 -7.96
CA SER A 106 5.76 9.35 -8.11
C SER A 106 6.23 9.90 -6.76
N TYR A 107 5.32 10.03 -5.80
CA TYR A 107 5.63 10.54 -4.47
C TYR A 107 6.71 9.73 -3.76
N ILE A 108 6.65 8.40 -3.86
CA ILE A 108 7.61 7.49 -3.25
C ILE A 108 8.76 7.09 -4.18
N SER A 109 8.92 7.75 -5.35
CA SER A 109 9.94 7.45 -6.36
C SER A 109 9.93 5.97 -6.79
N TYR A 110 8.73 5.40 -6.97
CA TYR A 110 8.55 4.01 -7.38
C TYR A 110 8.98 3.80 -8.84
N SER A 111 10.00 2.97 -9.04
CA SER A 111 10.63 2.75 -10.36
C SER A 111 10.10 1.55 -11.15
N ASN A 112 9.28 0.70 -10.52
CA ASN A 112 8.72 -0.47 -11.21
C ASN A 112 7.40 -0.13 -11.92
N ASN A 113 6.97 -1.01 -12.83
CA ASN A 113 5.71 -0.82 -13.53
C ASN A 113 4.50 -1.03 -12.63
N ILE A 114 3.50 -0.14 -12.75
CA ILE A 114 2.17 -0.35 -12.23
C ILE A 114 1.46 -1.38 -13.11
N VAL A 115 0.98 -2.47 -12.52
CA VAL A 115 0.44 -3.63 -13.23
C VAL A 115 -1.07 -3.58 -13.33
N TYR A 116 -1.62 -3.66 -14.54
CA TYR A 116 -3.05 -3.80 -14.76
C TYR A 116 -3.54 -5.23 -14.52
N ARG A 117 -4.63 -5.38 -13.79
CA ARG A 117 -5.34 -6.64 -13.54
C ARG A 117 -6.69 -6.64 -14.26
N LYS A 118 -6.76 -7.36 -15.37
CA LYS A 118 -7.98 -7.42 -16.20
C LYS A 118 -9.19 -7.96 -15.42
N ASN A 119 -9.01 -9.01 -14.62
CA ASN A 119 -10.11 -9.68 -13.90
C ASN A 119 -10.79 -8.77 -12.85
N SER A 120 -10.08 -7.83 -12.25
CA SER A 120 -10.61 -6.90 -11.25
C SER A 120 -10.74 -5.47 -11.77
N ASN A 121 -10.42 -5.23 -13.05
CA ASN A 121 -10.37 -3.89 -13.66
C ASN A 121 -9.67 -2.88 -12.73
N SER A 122 -8.46 -3.22 -12.30
CA SER A 122 -7.69 -2.45 -11.32
C SER A 122 -6.23 -2.34 -11.72
N TYR A 123 -5.56 -1.30 -11.21
CA TYR A 123 -4.12 -1.15 -11.28
C TYR A 123 -3.52 -1.39 -9.90
N ARG A 124 -2.33 -1.97 -9.86
CA ARG A 124 -1.61 -2.21 -8.61
C ARG A 124 -0.14 -1.87 -8.72
N LEU A 125 0.42 -1.44 -7.60
CA LEU A 125 1.84 -1.45 -7.33
C LEU A 125 2.14 -2.36 -6.13
N PHE A 126 3.35 -2.86 -6.04
CA PHE A 126 3.75 -3.73 -4.93
C PHE A 126 5.24 -3.59 -4.62
N PHE A 127 5.56 -3.72 -3.35
CA PHE A 127 6.92 -3.78 -2.82
C PHE A 127 7.17 -5.16 -2.21
N SER A 128 8.41 -5.62 -2.28
CA SER A 128 8.83 -6.89 -1.67
C SER A 128 10.07 -6.71 -0.77
N ASN A 129 10.42 -5.48 -0.42
CA ASN A 129 11.49 -5.20 0.55
C ASN A 129 10.96 -5.38 1.97
N LYS A 130 11.34 -6.49 2.60
CA LYS A 130 10.91 -6.85 3.95
C LYS A 130 11.30 -5.80 5.00
N GLN A 131 12.49 -5.19 4.88
CA GLN A 131 12.98 -4.22 5.86
C GLN A 131 12.16 -2.92 5.82
N SER A 132 11.97 -2.34 4.64
CA SER A 132 11.15 -1.13 4.47
C SER A 132 9.70 -1.35 4.87
N ILE A 133 9.12 -2.52 4.56
CA ILE A 133 7.76 -2.87 4.96
C ILE A 133 7.66 -2.96 6.49
N ALA A 134 8.59 -3.65 7.15
CA ALA A 134 8.63 -3.75 8.60
C ALA A 134 8.83 -2.38 9.26
N ALA A 135 9.68 -1.52 8.69
CA ALA A 135 9.93 -0.17 9.21
C ALA A 135 8.65 0.68 9.20
N ILE A 136 7.90 0.71 8.10
CA ILE A 136 6.62 1.44 8.01
C ILE A 136 5.60 0.86 8.99
N MET A 137 5.46 -0.46 9.03
CA MET A 137 4.51 -1.11 9.92
C MET A 137 4.81 -0.80 11.39
N ASN A 138 6.07 -0.85 11.78
CA ASN A 138 6.49 -0.51 13.14
C ASN A 138 6.30 0.97 13.46
N TYR A 139 6.70 1.87 12.55
CA TYR A 139 6.62 3.32 12.75
C TYR A 139 5.17 3.79 12.95
N TYR A 140 4.24 3.27 12.13
CA TYR A 140 2.82 3.63 12.18
C TYR A 140 1.94 2.62 12.93
N ASN A 141 2.52 1.63 13.58
CA ASN A 141 1.79 0.58 14.32
C ASN A 141 0.73 -0.13 13.45
N ILE A 142 1.09 -0.45 12.20
CA ILE A 142 0.19 -1.11 11.24
C ILE A 142 0.35 -2.63 11.36
N ASN A 143 -0.75 -3.35 11.50
CA ASN A 143 -0.78 -4.81 11.55
C ASN A 143 -1.05 -5.43 10.17
N TYR A 144 -0.59 -6.67 9.92
CA TYR A 144 -0.87 -7.41 8.69
C TYR A 144 -2.37 -7.59 8.45
N ASP A 145 -3.11 -7.85 9.50
CA ASP A 145 -4.55 -8.02 9.52
C ASP A 145 -5.27 -6.77 10.05
N LYS A 146 -4.83 -5.59 9.62
CA LYS A 146 -5.32 -4.28 10.07
C LYS A 146 -6.84 -4.13 10.06
N THR A 147 -7.55 -4.89 9.23
CA THR A 147 -9.03 -4.89 9.22
C THR A 147 -9.60 -5.23 10.58
N TYR A 148 -9.06 -6.24 11.26
CA TYR A 148 -9.52 -6.72 12.56
C TYR A 148 -8.69 -6.19 13.72
N ASN A 149 -7.41 -5.89 13.46
CA ASN A 149 -6.45 -5.34 14.40
C ASN A 149 -6.06 -3.91 14.00
N PRO A 150 -6.86 -2.91 14.42
CA PRO A 150 -6.64 -1.52 14.07
C PRO A 150 -5.30 -1.01 14.60
N VAL A 151 -4.79 0.04 13.99
CA VAL A 151 -3.66 0.79 14.52
C VAL A 151 -4.01 1.38 15.88
N ASN A 152 -3.06 1.41 16.80
CA ASN A 152 -3.27 2.07 18.09
C ASN A 152 -3.12 3.59 17.91
N PHE A 153 -4.18 4.34 18.21
CA PHE A 153 -4.16 5.80 18.11
C PHE A 153 -3.08 6.45 19.00
N ASP A 154 -2.71 5.82 20.10
CA ASP A 154 -1.70 6.38 21.02
C ASP A 154 -0.33 6.52 20.33
N SER A 155 -0.05 5.74 19.29
CA SER A 155 1.14 5.90 18.43
C SER A 155 1.11 7.15 17.54
N TYR A 156 -0.02 7.86 17.46
CA TYR A 156 -0.22 9.05 16.63
C TYR A 156 -0.33 10.36 17.43
N THR A 157 -0.32 10.29 18.75
CA THR A 157 -0.53 11.47 19.63
C THR A 157 0.59 12.51 19.54
N HIS A 158 1.76 12.13 19.02
CA HIS A 158 2.88 13.03 18.79
C HIS A 158 2.72 13.89 17.51
N PHE A 159 1.78 13.55 16.63
CA PHE A 159 1.46 14.35 15.45
C PHE A 159 0.54 15.51 15.81
N ASN A 160 0.80 16.68 15.21
CA ASN A 160 -0.08 17.82 15.34
C ASN A 160 -1.42 17.63 14.61
N LYS A 161 -2.37 18.53 14.82
CA LYS A 161 -3.73 18.43 14.24
C LYS A 161 -3.74 18.45 12.71
N GLU A 162 -2.84 19.17 12.06
CA GLU A 162 -2.75 19.24 10.60
C GLU A 162 -2.33 17.89 10.01
N LEU A 163 -1.35 17.23 10.61
CA LEU A 163 -0.90 15.91 10.23
C LEU A 163 -1.99 14.86 10.47
N LEU A 164 -2.68 14.93 11.60
CA LEU A 164 -3.81 14.04 11.91
C LEU A 164 -5.01 14.26 10.98
N LEU A 165 -5.26 15.51 10.57
CA LEU A 165 -6.30 15.81 9.59
C LEU A 165 -5.94 15.24 8.20
N SER A 166 -4.69 15.37 7.80
CA SER A 166 -4.19 14.75 6.56
C SER A 166 -4.33 13.23 6.58
N LEU A 167 -4.03 12.58 7.70
CA LEU A 167 -4.25 11.14 7.92
C LEU A 167 -5.73 10.78 7.73
N LEU A 168 -6.64 11.54 8.35
CA LEU A 168 -8.08 11.33 8.19
C LEU A 168 -8.54 11.48 6.74
N ILE A 169 -8.04 12.50 6.02
CA ILE A 169 -8.35 12.72 4.61
C ILE A 169 -7.92 11.52 3.76
N GLY A 170 -6.71 10.98 3.99
CA GLY A 170 -6.24 9.78 3.33
C GLY A 170 -7.13 8.55 3.59
N ILE A 171 -7.57 8.36 4.83
CA ILE A 171 -8.52 7.30 5.19
C ILE A 171 -9.87 7.49 4.48
N ILE A 172 -10.37 8.73 4.39
CA ILE A 172 -11.61 9.02 3.66
C ILE A 172 -11.47 8.71 2.18
N ASP A 173 -10.33 8.98 1.60
CA ASP A 173 -10.09 8.67 0.17
C ASP A 173 -10.02 7.17 -0.10
N GLY A 174 -9.48 6.36 0.81
CA GLY A 174 -9.53 4.90 0.71
C GLY A 174 -10.94 4.37 1.01
N ASP A 175 -11.30 4.27 2.27
CA ASP A 175 -12.50 3.58 2.77
C ASP A 175 -13.77 4.44 2.83
N GLY A 176 -13.65 5.77 2.67
CA GLY A 176 -14.78 6.67 2.80
C GLY A 176 -15.57 6.89 1.51
N SER A 177 -16.78 7.37 1.66
CA SER A 177 -17.62 7.91 0.59
C SER A 177 -18.09 9.32 0.93
N ILE A 178 -18.16 10.18 -0.08
CA ILE A 178 -18.77 11.52 0.03
C ILE A 178 -20.03 11.51 -0.81
N GLN A 179 -21.16 11.81 -0.19
CA GLN A 179 -22.47 11.81 -0.85
C GLN A 179 -23.07 13.20 -0.81
N SER A 180 -23.64 13.63 -1.94
CA SER A 180 -24.48 14.82 -2.00
C SER A 180 -25.93 14.41 -1.72
N ASN A 181 -26.50 14.92 -0.65
CA ASN A 181 -27.95 14.84 -0.48
C ASN A 181 -28.60 15.89 -1.39
N GLY A 182 -29.17 15.48 -2.50
CA GLY A 182 -29.75 16.34 -3.58
C GLY A 182 -30.77 17.42 -3.16
N SER A 183 -31.09 17.54 -1.88
CA SER A 183 -31.76 18.69 -1.25
C SER A 183 -30.68 19.59 -0.64
N LYS A 184 -30.94 20.89 -0.44
CA LYS A 184 -30.10 21.93 0.19
C LYS A 184 -29.42 21.54 1.54
N ARG A 185 -29.38 20.26 1.89
CA ARG A 185 -28.77 19.69 3.09
C ARG A 185 -27.36 19.21 2.80
N ALA A 186 -26.50 19.46 3.76
CA ALA A 186 -25.07 19.23 3.73
C ALA A 186 -24.67 17.85 3.15
N ASN A 187 -23.60 17.84 2.37
CA ASN A 187 -22.88 16.62 1.99
C ASN A 187 -22.53 15.82 3.24
N ILE A 188 -22.40 14.51 3.11
CA ILE A 188 -22.05 13.60 4.20
C ILE A 188 -20.80 12.81 3.79
N ILE A 189 -19.78 12.81 4.64
CA ILE A 189 -18.71 11.86 4.58
C ILE A 189 -19.09 10.66 5.45
N THR A 190 -18.99 9.47 4.87
CA THR A 190 -19.26 8.20 5.57
C THR A 190 -18.05 7.29 5.41
N ILE A 191 -17.53 6.76 6.53
CA ILE A 191 -16.49 5.74 6.58
C ILE A 191 -17.10 4.49 7.18
N THR A 192 -16.87 3.33 6.54
CA THR A 192 -17.30 2.03 7.04
C THR A 192 -16.09 1.21 7.47
N ALA A 193 -16.11 0.69 8.69
CA ALA A 193 -14.98 -0.05 9.24
C ALA A 193 -15.44 -1.22 10.13
N HIS A 194 -14.54 -2.14 10.45
CA HIS A 194 -14.80 -3.16 11.46
C HIS A 194 -14.96 -2.51 12.85
N LYS A 195 -15.81 -3.07 13.72
CA LYS A 195 -16.13 -2.51 15.05
C LYS A 195 -14.90 -2.22 15.93
N ASN A 196 -13.81 -2.98 15.76
CA ASN A 196 -12.58 -2.78 16.51
C ASN A 196 -11.94 -1.40 16.26
N TRP A 197 -12.24 -0.75 15.12
CA TRP A 197 -11.77 0.60 14.78
C TRP A 197 -12.48 1.72 15.53
N LYS A 198 -13.51 1.41 16.30
CA LYS A 198 -14.32 2.42 17.03
C LYS A 198 -13.48 3.34 17.91
N THR A 199 -12.57 2.76 18.70
CA THR A 199 -11.69 3.53 19.60
C THR A 199 -10.74 4.44 18.84
N PHE A 200 -10.14 3.94 17.74
CA PHE A 200 -9.25 4.74 16.90
C PHE A 200 -9.97 5.97 16.34
N TYR A 201 -11.13 5.77 15.69
CA TYR A 201 -11.89 6.88 15.13
C TYR A 201 -12.41 7.86 16.20
N ALA A 202 -12.86 7.35 17.34
CA ALA A 202 -13.31 8.20 18.43
C ALA A 202 -12.19 9.13 18.93
N LYS A 203 -10.99 8.59 19.17
CA LYS A 203 -9.82 9.38 19.59
C LYS A 203 -9.37 10.36 18.49
N LEU A 204 -9.25 9.92 17.24
CA LEU A 204 -8.84 10.76 16.12
C LEU A 204 -9.79 11.95 15.92
N LEU A 205 -11.10 11.70 15.83
CA LEU A 205 -12.10 12.76 15.61
C LEU A 205 -12.18 13.71 16.81
N SER A 206 -12.09 13.20 18.04
CA SER A 206 -12.02 14.03 19.26
C SER A 206 -10.82 14.96 19.25
N THR A 207 -9.63 14.46 18.91
CA THR A 207 -8.40 15.27 18.82
C THR A 207 -8.52 16.36 17.75
N LEU A 208 -9.21 16.09 16.66
CA LEU A 208 -9.47 17.03 15.57
C LEU A 208 -10.63 18.00 15.88
N ASN A 209 -11.30 17.89 17.04
CA ASN A 209 -12.52 18.62 17.36
C ASN A 209 -13.66 18.43 16.34
N ILE A 210 -13.70 17.26 15.70
CA ILE A 210 -14.77 16.87 14.79
C ILE A 210 -15.85 16.13 15.59
N PRO A 211 -17.13 16.55 15.55
CA PRO A 211 -18.22 15.87 16.25
C PRO A 211 -18.31 14.41 15.87
N ILE A 212 -18.35 13.55 16.88
CA ILE A 212 -18.33 12.09 16.70
C ILE A 212 -19.75 11.59 16.47
N HIS A 213 -19.95 10.93 15.32
CA HIS A 213 -21.17 10.17 15.05
C HIS A 213 -20.78 8.78 14.55
N ILE A 214 -20.69 7.83 15.47
CA ILE A 214 -20.38 6.43 15.19
C ILE A 214 -21.60 5.59 15.53
N SER A 215 -22.09 4.81 14.57
CA SER A 215 -23.19 3.86 14.74
C SER A 215 -22.77 2.45 14.39
N GLU A 216 -23.23 1.47 15.15
CA GLU A 216 -23.02 0.06 14.85
C GLU A 216 -24.10 -0.42 13.88
N VAL A 217 -23.70 -1.23 12.90
CA VAL A 217 -24.63 -1.83 11.94
C VAL A 217 -25.16 -3.13 12.53
N LYS A 218 -26.47 -3.15 12.84
CA LYS A 218 -27.14 -4.29 13.49
C LYS A 218 -26.86 -5.60 12.75
N GLY A 219 -26.50 -6.64 13.49
CA GLY A 219 -26.25 -7.97 12.95
C GLY A 219 -24.89 -8.14 12.23
N THR A 220 -24.02 -7.15 12.28
CA THR A 220 -22.67 -7.21 11.65
C THR A 220 -21.57 -6.80 12.64
N ASN A 221 -20.31 -7.04 12.27
CA ASN A 221 -19.16 -6.51 13.01
C ASN A 221 -18.68 -5.15 12.45
N THR A 222 -19.60 -4.36 11.93
CA THR A 222 -19.32 -3.14 11.18
C THR A 222 -19.80 -1.91 11.94
N ILE A 223 -19.02 -0.85 11.88
CA ILE A 223 -19.41 0.50 12.32
C ILE A 223 -19.45 1.44 11.13
N THR A 224 -20.29 2.47 11.26
CA THR A 224 -20.36 3.58 10.32
C THR A 224 -20.02 4.87 11.05
N ILE A 225 -19.04 5.59 10.56
CA ILE A 225 -18.61 6.90 11.04
C ILE A 225 -19.14 7.94 10.06
N ARG A 226 -19.83 8.99 10.55
CA ARG A 226 -20.41 10.05 9.72
C ARG A 226 -19.90 11.42 10.13
N ILE A 227 -19.51 12.22 9.14
CA ILE A 227 -19.17 13.64 9.27
C ILE A 227 -20.11 14.40 8.33
N TYR A 228 -20.99 15.24 8.90
CA TYR A 228 -22.10 15.86 8.12
C TYR A 228 -22.26 17.36 8.36
N ARG A 229 -21.48 18.00 9.25
CA ARG A 229 -21.56 19.44 9.45
C ARG A 229 -20.87 20.17 8.31
N ARG A 230 -21.60 21.06 7.63
CA ARG A 230 -21.10 21.79 6.45
C ARG A 230 -19.79 22.52 6.74
N GLU A 231 -19.72 23.18 7.88
CA GLU A 231 -18.55 23.96 8.30
C GLU A 231 -17.30 23.08 8.37
N ILE A 232 -17.44 21.84 8.85
CA ILE A 232 -16.35 20.87 8.96
C ILE A 232 -15.93 20.38 7.57
N LEU A 233 -16.89 20.09 6.70
CA LEU A 233 -16.62 19.62 5.35
C LEU A 233 -15.91 20.70 4.53
N LEU A 234 -16.32 21.96 4.66
CA LEU A 234 -15.66 23.10 4.02
C LEU A 234 -14.27 23.34 4.63
N TYR A 235 -14.11 23.23 5.96
CA TYR A 235 -12.82 23.31 6.61
C TYR A 235 -11.84 22.25 6.07
N ILE A 236 -12.29 21.00 5.96
CA ILE A 236 -11.47 19.91 5.38
C ILE A 236 -11.10 20.24 3.92
N LYS A 237 -12.06 20.71 3.12
CA LYS A 237 -11.81 21.06 1.72
C LYS A 237 -10.81 22.21 1.57
N HIS A 238 -10.95 23.28 2.37
CA HIS A 238 -10.00 24.39 2.38
C HIS A 238 -8.62 23.93 2.86
N PHE A 239 -8.55 23.03 3.85
CA PHE A 239 -7.28 22.45 4.29
C PHE A 239 -6.58 21.69 3.15
N ILE A 240 -7.32 20.90 2.37
CA ILE A 240 -6.78 20.21 1.18
C ILE A 240 -6.18 21.20 0.19
N ILE A 241 -6.90 22.27 -0.12
CA ILE A 241 -6.46 23.30 -1.07
C ILE A 241 -5.22 24.04 -0.54
N ASN A 242 -5.26 24.52 0.70
CA ASN A 242 -4.19 25.32 1.30
C ASN A 242 -2.88 24.54 1.46
N ASN A 243 -2.96 23.23 1.68
CA ASN A 243 -1.79 22.34 1.78
C ASN A 243 -1.43 21.65 0.46
N ASN A 244 -2.14 21.98 -0.63
CA ASN A 244 -1.94 21.37 -1.94
C ASN A 244 -1.88 19.83 -1.88
N LEU A 245 -2.77 19.21 -1.10
CA LEU A 245 -2.78 17.78 -0.92
C LEU A 245 -3.21 17.05 -2.20
N THR A 246 -2.47 16.02 -2.53
CA THR A 246 -2.81 15.10 -3.64
C THR A 246 -3.93 14.16 -3.18
N VAL A 247 -5.18 14.48 -3.48
CA VAL A 247 -6.37 13.72 -3.06
C VAL A 247 -7.11 13.09 -4.23
N LEU A 248 -8.08 12.21 -3.96
CA LEU A 248 -9.06 11.72 -4.95
C LEU A 248 -10.07 12.81 -5.29
N GLU A 249 -9.72 13.70 -6.21
CA GLU A 249 -10.50 14.91 -6.58
C GLU A 249 -11.98 14.60 -6.85
N ARG A 250 -12.29 13.44 -7.49
CA ARG A 250 -13.67 13.01 -7.74
C ARG A 250 -14.55 12.91 -6.49
N LYS A 251 -13.94 12.65 -5.30
CA LYS A 251 -14.67 12.61 -4.03
C LYS A 251 -14.88 14.04 -3.50
N TRP A 252 -13.86 14.87 -3.49
CA TRP A 252 -13.89 16.20 -2.87
C TRP A 252 -14.61 17.26 -3.69
N ASN A 253 -14.69 17.09 -5.02
CA ASN A 253 -15.44 17.98 -5.92
C ASN A 253 -16.96 17.91 -5.71
N ILE A 254 -17.47 16.92 -4.96
CA ILE A 254 -18.88 16.82 -4.54
C ILE A 254 -19.23 17.93 -3.53
N ILE A 255 -18.26 18.36 -2.69
CA ILE A 255 -18.45 19.40 -1.69
C ILE A 255 -18.37 20.75 -2.39
N LYS A 256 -19.53 21.43 -2.53
CA LYS A 256 -19.62 22.76 -3.14
C LYS A 256 -19.64 23.86 -2.09
N GLU A 257 -19.04 24.99 -2.42
CA GLU A 257 -18.92 26.15 -1.54
C GLU A 257 -20.18 27.01 -1.47
N ASN A 258 -21.16 26.76 -2.35
CA ASN A 258 -22.40 27.55 -2.47
C ASN A 258 -23.41 27.29 -1.36
#